data_66fb4012db2646b97959d687a460e08f
#
_entry.id   66fb4012db2646b97959d687a460e08f
#
_cell.length_a   1.000
_cell.length_b   1.000
_cell.length_c   1.000
_cell.angle_alpha   90.00
_cell.angle_beta   90.00
_cell.angle_gamma   90.00
#
_symmetry.space_group_name_H-M   'P 1'
#
loop_
_entity.id
_entity.type
_entity.pdbx_description
1 polymer ?
#
loop_
_entity_poly.entity_id
_entity_poly.type
_entity_poly.pdbx_seq_one_letter_code
_entity_poly.pdbx_strand_id
1 'polypeptide(L)'
;MAFFLKGGCAYLSGRGEVFENSLKPRKGFIALVRPNAGVSTAKAYAAFDANPCYPDRAYLESLSRKTDAAEIELWNNLTDAACEVTPEVAEVLAWAKALPQTEATLLCGSGSTVGVLCGSYQDAYECTLDAFKRGWWNRVTSFAPVGASVLEAY
;
A
#
# COMPACT_ATOMS: atom_id res chain seq x y z
N MET A 1 4.00 14.88 -5.66
CA MET A 1 5.46 15.02 -5.40
C MET A 1 5.78 15.74 -4.09
N ALA A 2 4.88 16.58 -3.57
CA ALA A 2 5.08 17.29 -2.28
C ALA A 2 5.38 16.35 -1.10
N PHE A 3 4.78 15.15 -1.07
CA PHE A 3 5.01 14.16 -0.02
C PHE A 3 6.48 13.75 0.12
N PHE A 4 7.18 13.48 -0.99
CA PHE A 4 8.57 13.01 -0.92
C PHE A 4 9.56 14.05 -0.39
N LEU A 5 9.21 15.34 -0.50
CA LEU A 5 10.01 16.42 0.10
C LEU A 5 9.85 16.47 1.61
N LYS A 6 8.66 16.16 2.13
CA LYS A 6 8.36 16.19 3.56
C LYS A 6 8.65 14.85 4.23
N GLY A 7 8.31 13.76 3.57
CA GLY A 7 8.49 12.39 4.06
C GLY A 7 7.63 12.04 5.26
N GLY A 8 7.95 10.94 5.90
CA GLY A 8 7.21 10.43 7.05
C GLY A 8 5.85 9.85 6.66
N CYS A 9 4.79 10.28 7.34
CA CYS A 9 3.41 9.97 7.00
C CYS A 9 2.58 11.26 6.98
N ALA A 10 1.76 11.44 5.97
CA ALA A 10 0.98 12.66 5.79
C ALA A 10 -0.40 12.39 5.22
N TYR A 11 -1.38 13.20 5.62
CA TYR A 11 -2.66 13.30 4.97
C TYR A 11 -2.59 14.41 3.92
N LEU A 12 -2.92 14.05 2.70
CA LEU A 12 -2.94 14.93 1.54
C LEU A 12 -4.34 14.95 0.95
N SER A 13 -4.78 16.10 0.45
CA SER A 13 -6.03 16.25 -0.27
C SER A 13 -5.79 16.77 -1.71
N GLY A 14 -6.89 17.06 -2.41
CA GLY A 14 -6.84 17.44 -3.81
C GLY A 14 -6.38 16.27 -4.68
N ARG A 15 -5.40 16.50 -5.53
CA ARG A 15 -4.70 15.47 -6.32
C ARG A 15 -3.39 15.02 -5.66
N GLY A 16 -3.23 15.25 -4.34
CA GLY A 16 -2.02 15.00 -3.56
C GLY A 16 -1.09 16.22 -3.49
N GLU A 17 -1.54 17.40 -3.91
CA GLU A 17 -0.78 18.64 -3.84
C GLU A 17 -1.03 19.45 -2.56
N VAL A 18 -2.19 19.24 -1.91
CA VAL A 18 -2.53 19.95 -0.69
C VAL A 18 -2.08 19.13 0.51
N PHE A 19 -1.14 19.67 1.27
CA PHE A 19 -0.72 19.07 2.53
C PHE A 19 -1.67 19.52 3.65
N GLU A 20 -2.36 18.58 4.26
CA GLU A 20 -3.29 18.82 5.35
C GLU A 20 -2.61 18.70 6.71
N ASN A 21 -2.07 17.54 7.03
CA ASN A 21 -1.35 17.33 8.28
C ASN A 21 -0.33 16.20 8.20
N SER A 22 0.61 16.18 9.16
CA SER A 22 1.49 15.04 9.41
C SER A 22 0.82 14.07 10.36
N LEU A 23 1.02 12.79 10.10
CA LEU A 23 0.56 11.69 10.95
C LEU A 23 1.77 11.04 11.61
N LYS A 24 1.59 10.51 12.81
CA LYS A 24 2.58 9.61 13.38
C LYS A 24 2.70 8.39 12.46
N PRO A 25 3.92 8.05 12.00
CA PRO A 25 4.10 6.95 11.07
C PRO A 25 3.67 5.60 11.67
N ARG A 26 3.00 4.78 10.86
CA ARG A 26 2.77 3.38 11.20
C ARG A 26 4.12 2.68 11.34
N LYS A 27 4.22 1.78 12.32
CA LYS A 27 5.35 0.89 12.49
C LYS A 27 4.98 -0.50 11.98
N GLY A 28 5.98 -1.32 11.67
CA GLY A 28 5.79 -2.69 11.24
C GLY A 28 6.69 -3.05 10.06
N PHE A 29 6.60 -4.31 9.68
CA PHE A 29 7.33 -4.87 8.57
C PHE A 29 6.36 -5.21 7.44
N ILE A 30 6.84 -5.14 6.22
CA ILE A 30 6.03 -5.33 5.04
C ILE A 30 6.71 -6.35 4.14
N ALA A 31 6.01 -7.41 3.78
CA ALA A 31 6.38 -8.21 2.63
C ALA A 31 5.76 -7.58 1.38
N LEU A 32 6.57 -7.08 0.48
CA LEU A 32 6.14 -6.65 -0.85
C LEU A 32 6.15 -7.88 -1.75
N VAL A 33 5.01 -8.17 -2.36
CA VAL A 33 4.83 -9.32 -3.25
C VAL A 33 4.21 -8.88 -4.55
N ARG A 34 4.73 -9.36 -5.67
CA ARG A 34 4.22 -9.02 -6.99
C ARG A 34 4.11 -10.27 -7.85
N PRO A 35 2.95 -10.51 -8.50
CA PRO A 35 2.81 -11.55 -9.50
C PRO A 35 3.71 -11.24 -10.72
N ASN A 36 3.89 -12.21 -11.60
CA ASN A 36 4.67 -12.02 -12.83
C ASN A 36 3.95 -11.13 -13.85
N ALA A 37 2.61 -11.03 -13.73
CA ALA A 37 1.82 -10.14 -14.55
C ALA A 37 1.88 -8.69 -14.04
N GLY A 38 1.95 -7.75 -14.96
CA GLY A 38 1.87 -6.31 -14.67
C GLY A 38 0.46 -5.78 -14.87
N VAL A 39 0.07 -4.77 -14.10
CA VAL A 39 -1.18 -4.03 -14.31
C VAL A 39 -0.94 -2.87 -15.25
N SER A 40 -1.76 -2.77 -16.30
CA SER A 40 -1.82 -1.54 -17.10
C SER A 40 -2.53 -0.45 -16.30
N THR A 41 -1.80 0.55 -15.85
CA THR A 41 -2.33 1.68 -15.08
C THR A 41 -3.51 2.36 -15.80
N ALA A 42 -3.39 2.56 -17.12
CA ALA A 42 -4.47 3.17 -17.91
C ALA A 42 -5.74 2.33 -17.90
N LYS A 43 -5.62 0.99 -18.03
CA LYS A 43 -6.78 0.09 -17.97
C LYS A 43 -7.37 0.03 -16.55
N ALA A 44 -6.55 0.04 -15.51
CA ALA A 44 -7.04 0.05 -14.12
C ALA A 44 -7.85 1.32 -13.82
N TYR A 45 -7.38 2.50 -14.28
CA TYR A 45 -8.16 3.73 -14.15
C TYR A 45 -9.44 3.70 -14.98
N ALA A 46 -9.41 3.19 -16.20
CA ALA A 46 -10.61 3.07 -17.03
C ALA A 46 -11.66 2.11 -16.40
N ALA A 47 -11.22 1.00 -15.83
CA ALA A 47 -12.10 0.07 -15.12
C ALA A 47 -12.66 0.73 -13.84
N PHE A 48 -11.85 1.48 -13.09
CA PHE A 48 -12.31 2.24 -11.94
C PHE A 48 -13.35 3.31 -12.33
N ASP A 49 -13.12 4.06 -13.41
CA ASP A 49 -14.05 5.09 -13.88
C ASP A 49 -15.41 4.48 -14.32
N ALA A 50 -15.39 3.25 -14.84
CA ALA A 50 -16.60 2.52 -15.21
C ALA A 50 -17.39 2.01 -13.98
N ASN A 51 -16.70 1.66 -12.90
CA ASN A 51 -17.30 1.14 -11.66
C ASN A 51 -16.57 1.69 -10.43
N PRO A 52 -16.74 2.98 -10.08
CA PRO A 52 -15.98 3.61 -9.01
C PRO A 52 -16.38 3.07 -7.63
N CYS A 53 -15.35 2.76 -6.83
CA CYS A 53 -15.50 2.34 -5.44
C CYS A 53 -14.79 3.35 -4.52
N TYR A 54 -15.53 4.00 -3.66
CA TYR A 54 -15.02 4.97 -2.70
C TYR A 54 -15.36 4.55 -1.28
N PRO A 55 -14.49 4.88 -0.30
CA PRO A 55 -14.84 4.75 1.11
C PRO A 55 -16.06 5.61 1.46
N ASP A 56 -16.72 5.25 2.56
CA ASP A 56 -17.80 6.05 3.12
C ASP A 56 -17.34 7.51 3.36
N ARG A 57 -18.20 8.46 3.04
CA ARG A 57 -17.94 9.89 3.21
C ARG A 57 -17.63 10.25 4.66
N ALA A 58 -18.35 9.68 5.62
CA ALA A 58 -18.12 9.93 7.04
C ALA A 58 -16.73 9.44 7.48
N TYR A 59 -16.27 8.30 6.91
CA TYR A 59 -14.90 7.82 7.11
C TYR A 59 -13.87 8.80 6.55
N LEU A 60 -14.03 9.26 5.30
CA LEU A 60 -13.13 10.25 4.69
C LEU A 60 -13.04 11.55 5.50
N GLU A 61 -14.18 12.07 5.98
CA GLU A 61 -14.22 13.25 6.84
C GLU A 61 -13.54 13.01 8.19
N SER A 62 -13.53 11.77 8.68
CA SER A 62 -12.83 11.42 9.93
C SER A 62 -11.31 11.44 9.79
N LEU A 63 -10.76 11.18 8.58
CA LEU A 63 -9.32 11.11 8.34
C LEU A 63 -8.59 12.40 8.65
N SER A 64 -9.22 13.56 8.41
CA SER A 64 -8.64 14.88 8.71
C SER A 64 -8.36 15.10 10.21
N ARG A 65 -9.01 14.32 11.08
CA ARG A 65 -8.87 14.39 12.54
C ARG A 65 -7.90 13.34 13.09
N LYS A 66 -7.45 12.41 12.26
CA LYS A 66 -6.49 11.38 12.67
C LYS A 66 -5.09 11.97 12.82
N THR A 67 -4.38 11.51 13.84
CA THR A 67 -3.00 11.91 14.13
C THR A 67 -2.01 10.74 14.07
N ASP A 68 -2.51 9.51 14.08
CA ASP A 68 -1.70 8.28 14.00
C ASP A 68 -2.15 7.44 12.79
N ALA A 69 -1.22 7.11 11.92
CA ALA A 69 -1.48 6.28 10.75
C ALA A 69 -1.91 4.84 11.12
N ALA A 70 -1.62 4.38 12.34
CA ALA A 70 -2.08 3.07 12.80
C ALA A 70 -3.60 2.99 12.99
N GLU A 71 -4.27 4.13 13.17
CA GLU A 71 -5.72 4.23 13.30
C GLU A 71 -6.44 4.28 11.94
N ILE A 72 -5.70 4.31 10.85
CA ILE A 72 -6.25 4.42 9.49
C ILE A 72 -6.29 3.03 8.87
N GLU A 73 -7.46 2.62 8.41
CA GLU A 73 -7.60 1.41 7.60
C GLU A 73 -6.83 1.56 6.29
N LEU A 74 -6.09 0.51 5.92
CA LEU A 74 -5.37 0.49 4.65
C LEU A 74 -6.37 0.24 3.51
N TRP A 75 -6.56 1.24 2.70
CA TRP A 75 -7.49 1.25 1.58
C TRP A 75 -6.81 1.71 0.29
N ASN A 76 -7.17 1.09 -0.82
CA ASN A 76 -6.83 1.56 -2.15
C ASN A 76 -8.03 1.33 -3.08
N ASN A 77 -8.65 2.40 -3.54
CA ASN A 77 -9.83 2.36 -4.41
C ASN A 77 -9.58 1.75 -5.81
N LEU A 78 -8.33 1.58 -6.22
CA LEU A 78 -7.98 0.88 -7.45
C LEU A 78 -7.90 -0.64 -7.29
N THR A 79 -8.09 -1.19 -6.07
CA THR A 79 -7.87 -2.62 -5.82
C THR A 79 -8.76 -3.51 -6.70
N ASP A 80 -10.07 -3.25 -6.73
CA ASP A 80 -11.01 -4.06 -7.50
C ASP A 80 -10.76 -3.94 -9.01
N ALA A 81 -10.53 -2.71 -9.48
CA ALA A 81 -10.19 -2.46 -10.88
C ALA A 81 -8.88 -3.13 -11.31
N ALA A 82 -7.86 -3.15 -10.45
CA ALA A 82 -6.60 -3.84 -10.72
C ALA A 82 -6.79 -5.36 -10.78
N CYS A 83 -7.63 -5.92 -9.90
CA CYS A 83 -7.98 -7.35 -9.91
C CYS A 83 -8.77 -7.74 -11.16
N GLU A 84 -9.67 -6.88 -11.62
CA GLU A 84 -10.43 -7.09 -12.86
C GLU A 84 -9.50 -7.12 -14.08
N VAL A 85 -8.58 -6.15 -14.17
CA VAL A 85 -7.64 -6.03 -15.29
C VAL A 85 -6.56 -7.12 -15.27
N THR A 86 -6.16 -7.56 -14.07
CA THR A 86 -5.06 -8.52 -13.88
C THR A 86 -5.43 -9.49 -12.75
N PRO A 87 -6.10 -10.63 -13.07
CA PRO A 87 -6.58 -11.58 -12.07
C PRO A 87 -5.50 -12.13 -11.12
N GLU A 88 -4.24 -12.16 -11.54
CA GLU A 88 -3.12 -12.58 -10.72
C GLU A 88 -2.91 -11.67 -9.49
N VAL A 89 -3.36 -10.42 -9.54
CA VAL A 89 -3.37 -9.52 -8.37
C VAL A 89 -4.37 -10.03 -7.34
N ALA A 90 -5.54 -10.50 -7.77
CA ALA A 90 -6.53 -11.09 -6.86
C ALA A 90 -6.01 -12.38 -6.21
N GLU A 91 -5.23 -13.19 -6.94
CA GLU A 91 -4.58 -14.39 -6.38
C GLU A 91 -3.60 -14.03 -5.27
N VAL A 92 -2.74 -13.01 -5.49
CA VAL A 92 -1.79 -12.55 -4.46
C VAL A 92 -2.52 -11.98 -3.25
N LEU A 93 -3.58 -11.18 -3.45
CA LEU A 93 -4.37 -10.64 -2.35
C LEU A 93 -5.09 -11.73 -1.54
N ALA A 94 -5.70 -12.70 -2.21
CA ALA A 94 -6.37 -13.82 -1.56
C ALA A 94 -5.38 -14.68 -0.75
N TRP A 95 -4.23 -14.98 -1.35
CA TRP A 95 -3.15 -15.68 -0.66
C TRP A 95 -2.68 -14.91 0.57
N ALA A 96 -2.39 -13.61 0.43
CA ALA A 96 -1.89 -12.78 1.52
C ALA A 96 -2.89 -12.70 2.69
N LYS A 97 -4.18 -12.55 2.39
CA LYS A 97 -5.25 -12.52 3.40
C LYS A 97 -5.43 -13.85 4.15
N ALA A 98 -5.07 -14.97 3.52
CA ALA A 98 -5.17 -16.31 4.12
C ALA A 98 -4.00 -16.65 5.06
N LEU A 99 -2.91 -15.88 5.04
CA LEU A 99 -1.76 -16.15 5.90
C LEU A 99 -2.04 -15.71 7.34
N PRO A 100 -1.76 -16.56 8.34
CA PRO A 100 -2.07 -16.26 9.74
C PRO A 100 -1.28 -15.07 10.31
N GLN A 101 -0.10 -14.77 9.77
CA GLN A 101 0.77 -13.68 10.18
C GLN A 101 0.42 -12.32 9.54
N THR A 102 -0.59 -12.27 8.67
CA THR A 102 -1.00 -11.05 7.99
C THR A 102 -1.88 -10.19 8.88
N GLU A 103 -1.44 -8.99 9.21
CA GLU A 103 -2.25 -7.98 9.89
C GLU A 103 -3.16 -7.20 8.93
N ALA A 104 -2.62 -6.86 7.76
CA ALA A 104 -3.35 -6.16 6.70
C ALA A 104 -2.69 -6.36 5.33
N THR A 105 -3.47 -6.11 4.28
CA THR A 105 -2.99 -6.12 2.89
C THR A 105 -3.33 -4.82 2.19
N LEU A 106 -2.49 -4.36 1.28
CA LEU A 106 -2.73 -3.17 0.49
C LEU A 106 -2.16 -3.33 -0.92
N LEU A 107 -2.97 -3.04 -1.94
CA LEU A 107 -2.45 -2.86 -3.29
C LEU A 107 -1.61 -1.56 -3.35
N CYS A 108 -0.38 -1.64 -3.84
CA CYS A 108 0.51 -0.49 -3.96
C CYS A 108 0.25 0.26 -5.27
N GLY A 109 -0.29 1.47 -5.18
CA GLY A 109 -0.64 2.30 -6.35
C GLY A 109 -1.65 1.61 -7.27
N SER A 110 -1.42 1.60 -8.58
CA SER A 110 -2.25 0.87 -9.55
C SER A 110 -1.94 -0.63 -9.63
N GLY A 111 -1.02 -1.14 -8.81
CA GLY A 111 -0.56 -2.53 -8.82
C GLY A 111 0.67 -2.72 -9.71
N SER A 112 1.12 -3.93 -9.93
CA SER A 112 0.64 -5.23 -9.41
C SER A 112 1.20 -5.61 -8.04
N THR A 113 2.02 -4.77 -7.41
CA THR A 113 2.61 -5.07 -6.10
C THR A 113 1.56 -4.98 -4.99
N VAL A 114 1.54 -5.99 -4.12
CA VAL A 114 0.74 -6.05 -2.90
C VAL A 114 1.68 -5.95 -1.70
N GLY A 115 1.38 -5.05 -0.78
CA GLY A 115 2.00 -4.99 0.54
C GLY A 115 1.24 -5.87 1.52
N VAL A 116 1.97 -6.74 2.21
CA VAL A 116 1.47 -7.59 3.30
C VAL A 116 2.07 -7.07 4.59
N LEU A 117 1.26 -6.44 5.43
CA LEU A 117 1.71 -5.91 6.72
C LEU A 117 1.78 -7.02 7.75
N CYS A 118 2.89 -7.07 8.47
CA CYS A 118 3.19 -8.08 9.49
C CYS A 118 3.73 -7.41 10.77
N GLY A 119 3.48 -8.02 11.92
CA GLY A 119 3.90 -7.52 13.22
C GLY A 119 5.41 -7.65 13.47
N SER A 120 6.08 -8.62 12.83
CA SER A 120 7.51 -8.84 12.99
C SER A 120 8.25 -9.00 11.65
N TYR A 121 9.57 -8.81 11.71
CA TYR A 121 10.43 -9.10 10.55
C TYR A 121 10.35 -10.57 10.14
N GLN A 122 10.30 -11.48 11.12
CA GLN A 122 10.22 -12.90 10.87
C GLN A 122 8.96 -13.27 10.09
N ASP A 123 7.79 -12.72 10.49
CA ASP A 123 6.53 -12.95 9.80
C ASP A 123 6.56 -12.45 8.34
N ALA A 124 7.10 -11.23 8.14
CA ALA A 124 7.25 -10.68 6.79
C ALA A 124 8.23 -11.52 5.93
N TYR A 125 9.29 -12.03 6.54
CA TYR A 125 10.25 -12.92 5.86
C TYR A 125 9.60 -14.25 5.46
N GLU A 126 8.81 -14.85 6.34
CA GLU A 126 8.08 -16.09 6.04
C GLU A 126 7.07 -15.90 4.89
N CYS A 127 6.37 -14.75 4.84
CA CYS A 127 5.56 -14.39 3.68
C CYS A 127 6.38 -14.37 2.39
N THR A 128 7.59 -13.81 2.41
CA THR A 128 8.43 -13.77 1.21
C THR A 128 8.93 -15.14 0.79
N LEU A 129 9.23 -16.03 1.74
CA LEU A 129 9.60 -17.41 1.43
C LEU A 129 8.47 -18.20 0.74
N ASP A 130 7.22 -18.01 1.20
CA ASP A 130 6.08 -18.66 0.57
C ASP A 130 5.78 -18.06 -0.81
N ALA A 131 5.85 -16.72 -0.95
CA ALA A 131 5.73 -16.03 -2.23
C ALA A 131 6.80 -16.48 -3.24
N PHE A 132 8.04 -16.70 -2.78
CA PHE A 132 9.12 -17.21 -3.61
C PHE A 132 8.83 -18.62 -4.16
N LYS A 133 8.28 -19.52 -3.33
CA LYS A 133 7.87 -20.87 -3.77
C LYS A 133 6.79 -20.83 -4.85
N ARG A 134 5.98 -19.77 -4.90
CA ARG A 134 4.96 -19.52 -5.93
C ARG A 134 5.52 -18.87 -7.19
N GLY A 135 6.82 -18.55 -7.21
CA GLY A 135 7.48 -17.86 -8.32
C GLY A 135 7.17 -16.37 -8.40
N TRP A 136 6.66 -15.76 -7.34
CA TRP A 136 6.37 -14.34 -7.28
C TRP A 136 7.58 -13.53 -6.83
N TRP A 137 7.78 -12.36 -7.41
CA TRP A 137 8.77 -11.41 -6.91
C TRP A 137 8.40 -10.93 -5.51
N ASN A 138 9.38 -10.83 -4.64
CA ASN A 138 9.13 -10.46 -3.26
C ASN A 138 10.32 -9.74 -2.61
N ARG A 139 10.03 -8.92 -1.57
CA ARG A 139 11.01 -8.23 -0.73
C ARG A 139 10.43 -7.96 0.65
N VAL A 140 11.26 -8.07 1.70
CA VAL A 140 10.94 -7.52 3.02
C VAL A 140 11.39 -6.07 3.09
N THR A 141 10.57 -5.22 3.69
CA THR A 141 10.85 -3.82 3.98
C THR A 141 10.14 -3.38 5.26
N SER A 142 10.31 -2.13 5.63
CA SER A 142 9.59 -1.49 6.73
C SER A 142 9.14 -0.09 6.33
N PHE A 143 8.26 0.51 7.14
CA PHE A 143 7.91 1.91 6.96
C PHE A 143 9.10 2.82 7.23
N ALA A 144 9.39 3.75 6.30
CA ALA A 144 10.44 4.74 6.45
C ALA A 144 9.86 6.03 7.04
N PRO A 145 10.25 6.43 8.26
CA PRO A 145 9.71 7.63 8.91
C PRO A 145 10.35 8.93 8.42
N VAL A 146 11.26 8.86 7.46
CA VAL A 146 12.08 9.98 7.00
C VAL A 146 11.74 10.39 5.57
N GLY A 147 11.89 11.67 5.27
CA GLY A 147 11.82 12.23 3.93
C GLY A 147 13.16 12.28 3.21
N ALA A 148 13.19 13.03 2.13
CA ALA A 148 14.43 13.34 1.44
C ALA A 148 15.39 14.09 2.36
N SER A 149 16.65 13.65 2.44
CA SER A 149 17.71 14.33 3.15
C SER A 149 18.89 14.61 2.21
N VAL A 150 19.52 15.78 2.40
CA VAL A 150 20.77 16.08 1.73
C VAL A 150 21.89 15.50 2.60
N LEU A 151 22.65 14.57 2.05
CA LEU A 151 23.89 14.12 2.67
C LEU A 151 24.98 15.12 2.27
N GLU A 152 25.58 15.82 3.24
CA GLU A 152 26.80 16.57 2.99
C GLU A 152 27.89 15.57 2.62
N ALA A 153 28.47 15.73 1.43
CA ALA A 153 29.68 15.00 1.07
C ALA A 153 30.85 15.57 1.85
N TYR A 154 31.45 14.75 2.69
CA TYR A 154 32.72 15.05 3.35
C TYR A 154 33.89 14.84 2.39
#